data_c9dd514ccba6dfe8e418e04d4e998824
#
_entry.id   c9dd514ccba6dfe8e418e04d4e998824
#
_cell.length_a   1.000
_cell.length_b   1.000
_cell.length_c   1.000
_cell.angle_alpha   90.00
_cell.angle_beta   90.00
_cell.angle_gamma   90.00
#
_symmetry.space_group_name_H-M   'P 1'
#
loop_
_entity.id
_entity.type
_entity.pdbx_description
1 polymer ?
#
loop_
_entity_poly.entity_id
_entity_poly.type
_entity_poly.pdbx_seq_one_letter_code
_entity_poly.pdbx_strand_id
1 'polypeptide(L)'
;MCSSDLMRRKATRPVRARVCEGLQGDIVEIGFGTGLNAPFYPDGLTKVLAVEPSTVCMRIAEPRINNTSAQVELAGLTGERLDLPSESFDGVLSTWTLCTIPNLGNALEEIRRVLKPDGSFHFVEHGHAPDERVAEWQRRLEPLNKRLAGGCHLTRRISESIEEAGFTLHQLDKYYFKGEPKPFGYTFEGRAAKRP
;
A
#
# COMPACT_ATOMS: atom_id res chain seq x y z
N MET A 1 9.45 -2.26 -17.28
CA MET A 1 10.15 -2.30 -16.00
C MET A 1 9.07 -2.07 -14.95
N CYS A 2 8.84 -3.00 -14.04
CA CYS A 2 7.81 -2.81 -13.01
C CYS A 2 8.31 -1.76 -12.02
N SER A 3 7.52 -0.70 -11.75
CA SER A 3 7.92 0.38 -10.84
C SER A 3 8.20 -0.12 -9.41
N SER A 4 7.66 -1.28 -9.05
CA SER A 4 7.94 -1.95 -7.77
C SER A 4 9.40 -2.35 -7.57
N ASP A 5 10.21 -2.50 -8.64
CA ASP A 5 11.64 -2.79 -8.50
C ASP A 5 12.43 -1.61 -7.90
N LEU A 6 11.94 -0.37 -8.04
CA LEU A 6 12.51 0.80 -7.36
C LEU A 6 12.41 0.66 -5.83
N MET A 7 11.39 -0.07 -5.34
CA MET A 7 11.15 -0.30 -3.91
C MET A 7 11.82 -1.58 -3.38
N ARG A 8 12.66 -2.26 -4.17
CA ARG A 8 13.40 -3.49 -3.80
C ARG A 8 14.62 -3.24 -2.91
N ARG A 9 14.81 -2.01 -2.43
CA ARG A 9 15.97 -1.64 -1.62
C ARG A 9 15.98 -2.39 -0.28
N LYS A 10 17.18 -2.75 0.22
CA LYS A 10 17.35 -3.36 1.54
C LYS A 10 16.75 -2.48 2.66
N ALA A 11 16.78 -1.17 2.48
CA ALA A 11 16.25 -0.20 3.43
C ALA A 11 14.72 -0.29 3.63
N THR A 12 13.94 -0.80 2.65
CA THR A 12 12.49 -0.95 2.79
C THR A 12 12.07 -2.21 3.55
N ARG A 13 12.98 -3.18 3.74
CA ARG A 13 12.67 -4.44 4.41
C ARG A 13 12.14 -4.28 5.85
N PRO A 14 12.76 -3.46 6.72
CA PRO A 14 12.23 -3.25 8.07
C PRO A 14 10.83 -2.61 8.08
N VAL A 15 10.55 -1.72 7.14
CA VAL A 15 9.23 -1.08 7.00
C VAL A 15 8.19 -2.11 6.59
N ARG A 16 8.52 -2.98 5.61
CA ARG A 16 7.63 -4.08 5.18
C ARG A 16 7.34 -5.06 6.31
N ALA A 17 8.35 -5.38 7.12
CA ALA A 17 8.15 -6.23 8.30
C ALA A 17 7.16 -5.61 9.29
N ARG A 18 7.32 -4.31 9.63
CA ARG A 18 6.41 -3.62 10.56
C ARG A 18 4.99 -3.47 10.02
N VAL A 19 4.83 -3.11 8.74
CA VAL A 19 3.50 -2.92 8.16
C VAL A 19 2.74 -4.24 8.04
N CYS A 20 3.43 -5.37 7.83
CA CYS A 20 2.82 -6.70 7.80
C CYS A 20 2.52 -7.26 9.21
N GLU A 21 3.19 -6.75 10.24
CA GLU A 21 3.00 -7.23 11.62
C GLU A 21 1.56 -7.06 12.08
N GLY A 22 0.99 -8.11 12.69
CA GLY A 22 -0.37 -8.13 13.20
C GLY A 22 -1.46 -8.39 12.16
N LEU A 23 -1.12 -8.55 10.88
CA LEU A 23 -2.06 -9.09 9.89
C LEU A 23 -2.38 -10.54 10.20
N GLN A 24 -3.64 -10.94 10.05
CA GLN A 24 -4.11 -12.30 10.30
C GLN A 24 -5.30 -12.67 9.42
N GLY A 25 -5.61 -13.97 9.33
CA GLY A 25 -6.77 -14.46 8.57
C GLY A 25 -6.62 -14.25 7.06
N ASP A 26 -7.71 -13.84 6.43
CA ASP A 26 -7.80 -13.59 5.00
C ASP A 26 -7.65 -12.11 4.70
N ILE A 27 -6.68 -11.74 3.89
CA ILE A 27 -6.42 -10.34 3.54
C ILE A 27 -6.45 -10.06 2.03
N VAL A 28 -6.64 -8.80 1.68
CA VAL A 28 -6.38 -8.26 0.34
C VAL A 28 -5.11 -7.42 0.36
N GLU A 29 -4.16 -7.69 -0.51
CA GLU A 29 -3.02 -6.79 -0.75
C GLU A 29 -3.22 -6.02 -2.05
N ILE A 30 -3.37 -4.70 -1.95
CA ILE A 30 -3.56 -3.80 -3.09
C ILE A 30 -2.20 -3.32 -3.61
N GLY A 31 -1.96 -3.58 -4.91
CA GLY A 31 -0.68 -3.31 -5.54
C GLY A 31 0.40 -4.29 -5.10
N PHE A 32 0.09 -5.57 -5.19
CA PHE A 32 0.99 -6.67 -4.84
C PHE A 32 2.36 -6.57 -5.52
N GLY A 33 2.38 -6.04 -6.74
CA GLY A 33 3.59 -5.84 -7.51
C GLY A 33 4.36 -7.13 -7.72
N THR A 34 5.64 -7.10 -7.40
CA THR A 34 6.51 -8.28 -7.50
C THR A 34 6.56 -9.13 -6.22
N GLY A 35 5.60 -8.99 -5.31
CA GLY A 35 5.48 -9.80 -4.09
C GLY A 35 6.53 -9.49 -3.03
N LEU A 36 6.94 -8.23 -2.89
CA LEU A 36 7.99 -7.83 -1.96
C LEU A 36 7.59 -7.93 -0.48
N ASN A 37 6.29 -8.00 -0.17
CA ASN A 37 5.80 -8.19 1.19
C ASN A 37 5.73 -9.68 1.58
N ALA A 38 5.60 -10.60 0.63
CA ALA A 38 5.43 -12.02 0.89
C ALA A 38 6.46 -12.63 1.89
N PRO A 39 7.77 -12.26 1.87
CA PRO A 39 8.73 -12.72 2.86
C PRO A 39 8.52 -12.21 4.30
N PHE A 40 7.57 -11.29 4.50
CA PHE A 40 7.27 -10.66 5.79
C PHE A 40 5.86 -10.96 6.29
N TYR A 41 5.12 -11.80 5.59
CA TYR A 41 3.80 -12.23 6.04
C TYR A 41 3.92 -13.01 7.35
N PRO A 42 3.11 -12.66 8.37
CA PRO A 42 3.09 -13.40 9.62
C PRO A 42 2.41 -14.77 9.44
N ASP A 43 2.77 -15.72 10.30
CA ASP A 43 2.21 -17.08 10.28
C ASP A 43 0.69 -17.14 10.50
N GLY A 44 0.09 -16.07 11.02
CA GLY A 44 -1.35 -15.95 11.22
C GLY A 44 -2.16 -15.67 9.95
N LEU A 45 -1.51 -15.44 8.79
CA LEU A 45 -2.22 -15.28 7.52
C LEU A 45 -2.62 -16.63 6.94
N THR A 46 -3.93 -16.76 6.64
CA THR A 46 -4.48 -17.94 5.95
C THR A 46 -4.39 -17.74 4.45
N LYS A 47 -4.91 -16.59 3.98
CA LYS A 47 -5.00 -16.29 2.56
C LYS A 47 -4.64 -14.84 2.27
N VAL A 48 -3.94 -14.62 1.16
CA VAL A 48 -3.66 -13.29 0.60
C VAL A 48 -4.25 -13.24 -0.81
N LEU A 49 -5.25 -12.39 -1.01
CA LEU A 49 -5.72 -12.06 -2.35
C LEU A 49 -4.86 -10.90 -2.89
N ALA A 50 -3.98 -11.21 -3.82
CA ALA A 50 -3.03 -10.28 -4.39
C ALA A 50 -3.62 -9.53 -5.59
N VAL A 51 -3.92 -8.24 -5.40
CA VAL A 51 -4.47 -7.36 -6.44
C VAL A 51 -3.33 -6.71 -7.21
N GLU A 52 -3.13 -7.12 -8.46
CA GLU A 52 -2.07 -6.62 -9.34
C GLU A 52 -2.50 -6.77 -10.81
N PRO A 53 -2.69 -5.68 -11.56
CA PRO A 53 -3.10 -5.75 -12.95
C PRO A 53 -1.98 -6.19 -13.91
N SER A 54 -0.71 -6.10 -13.49
CA SER A 54 0.45 -6.43 -14.33
C SER A 54 0.80 -7.91 -14.28
N THR A 55 0.54 -8.63 -15.36
CA THR A 55 0.94 -10.04 -15.51
C THR A 55 2.47 -10.24 -15.44
N VAL A 56 3.24 -9.22 -15.81
CA VAL A 56 4.71 -9.22 -15.68
C VAL A 56 5.12 -9.21 -14.22
N CYS A 57 4.51 -8.35 -13.41
CA CYS A 57 4.77 -8.28 -11.96
C CYS A 57 4.38 -9.59 -11.28
N MET A 58 3.22 -10.17 -11.62
CA MET A 58 2.76 -11.46 -11.09
C MET A 58 3.76 -12.58 -11.36
N ARG A 59 4.29 -12.67 -12.59
CA ARG A 59 5.31 -13.67 -12.96
C ARG A 59 6.61 -13.51 -12.16
N ILE A 60 7.04 -12.26 -11.93
CA ILE A 60 8.23 -11.99 -11.10
C ILE A 60 8.00 -12.34 -9.63
N ALA A 61 6.75 -12.29 -9.18
CA ALA A 61 6.37 -12.60 -7.80
C ALA A 61 6.38 -14.11 -7.47
N GLU A 62 6.17 -14.99 -8.44
CA GLU A 62 6.03 -16.44 -8.25
C GLU A 62 7.07 -17.07 -7.29
N PRO A 63 8.39 -16.80 -7.40
CA PRO A 63 9.35 -17.40 -6.47
C PRO A 63 9.18 -16.95 -5.02
N ARG A 64 8.60 -15.75 -4.78
CA ARG A 64 8.33 -15.25 -3.42
C ARG A 64 7.05 -15.82 -2.87
N ILE A 65 6.04 -15.98 -3.72
CA ILE A 65 4.77 -16.64 -3.39
C ILE A 65 5.03 -18.07 -2.95
N ASN A 66 5.84 -18.80 -3.69
CA ASN A 66 6.17 -20.21 -3.38
C ASN A 66 6.98 -20.39 -2.08
N ASN A 67 7.55 -19.32 -1.53
CA ASN A 67 8.35 -19.33 -0.30
C ASN A 67 7.61 -18.72 0.92
N THR A 68 6.31 -18.40 0.81
CA THR A 68 5.49 -17.98 1.96
C THR A 68 4.57 -19.12 2.41
N SER A 69 4.22 -19.12 3.72
CA SER A 69 3.26 -20.08 4.29
C SER A 69 1.80 -19.72 3.94
N ALA A 70 1.52 -18.46 3.66
CA ALA A 70 0.18 -18.02 3.28
C ALA A 70 -0.22 -18.50 1.88
N GLN A 71 -1.47 -18.88 1.71
CA GLN A 71 -2.03 -19.15 0.38
C GLN A 71 -2.20 -17.83 -0.37
N VAL A 72 -1.42 -17.61 -1.45
CA VAL A 72 -1.52 -16.40 -2.27
C VAL A 72 -2.30 -16.70 -3.54
N GLU A 73 -3.42 -16.00 -3.73
CA GLU A 73 -4.22 -16.02 -4.97
C GLU A 73 -4.02 -14.72 -5.72
N LEU A 74 -3.65 -14.81 -6.99
CA LEU A 74 -3.45 -13.65 -7.84
C LEU A 74 -4.79 -13.23 -8.47
N ALA A 75 -5.19 -11.98 -8.26
CA ALA A 75 -6.34 -11.36 -8.89
C ALA A 75 -5.87 -10.24 -9.82
N GLY A 76 -6.29 -10.28 -11.08
CA GLY A 76 -5.99 -9.25 -12.09
C GLY A 76 -6.84 -7.98 -11.93
N LEU A 77 -7.20 -7.62 -10.70
CA LEU A 77 -8.07 -6.49 -10.36
C LEU A 77 -7.28 -5.19 -10.19
N THR A 78 -7.99 -4.06 -10.26
CA THR A 78 -7.43 -2.75 -9.90
C THR A 78 -7.90 -2.36 -8.49
N GLY A 79 -7.07 -1.63 -7.74
CA GLY A 79 -7.44 -1.17 -6.39
C GLY A 79 -8.66 -0.24 -6.34
N GLU A 80 -9.04 0.36 -7.48
CA GLU A 80 -10.20 1.25 -7.59
C GLU A 80 -11.54 0.51 -7.74
N ARG A 81 -11.48 -0.76 -8.11
CA ARG A 81 -12.64 -1.64 -8.25
C ARG A 81 -12.24 -3.06 -7.94
N LEU A 82 -12.66 -3.50 -6.77
CA LEU A 82 -12.47 -4.85 -6.30
C LEU A 82 -13.81 -5.60 -6.50
N ASP A 83 -13.93 -6.45 -7.50
CA ASP A 83 -15.13 -7.28 -7.67
C ASP A 83 -15.17 -8.41 -6.62
N LEU A 84 -15.10 -8.01 -5.33
CA LEU A 84 -15.03 -8.85 -4.14
C LEU A 84 -16.24 -8.59 -3.24
N PRO A 85 -16.69 -9.58 -2.43
CA PRO A 85 -17.78 -9.39 -1.49
C PRO A 85 -17.45 -8.32 -0.46
N SER A 86 -18.47 -7.60 0.03
CA SER A 86 -18.34 -6.69 1.16
C SER A 86 -18.06 -7.47 2.44
N GLU A 87 -17.32 -6.86 3.38
CA GLU A 87 -17.09 -7.36 4.74
C GLU A 87 -16.56 -8.80 4.80
N SER A 88 -15.68 -9.16 3.85
CA SER A 88 -15.20 -10.54 3.70
C SER A 88 -13.73 -10.75 4.11
N PHE A 89 -12.96 -9.67 4.31
CA PHE A 89 -11.55 -9.77 4.64
C PHE A 89 -11.22 -9.24 6.03
N ASP A 90 -10.33 -9.95 6.73
CA ASP A 90 -9.84 -9.59 8.07
C ASP A 90 -8.85 -8.43 8.02
N GLY A 91 -8.18 -8.26 6.87
CA GLY A 91 -7.23 -7.18 6.69
C GLY A 91 -7.09 -6.71 5.23
N VAL A 92 -6.60 -5.48 5.09
CA VAL A 92 -6.13 -4.94 3.81
C VAL A 92 -4.73 -4.40 4.01
N LEU A 93 -3.85 -4.70 3.06
CA LEU A 93 -2.47 -4.22 3.01
C LEU A 93 -2.26 -3.37 1.75
N SER A 94 -1.63 -2.19 1.89
CA SER A 94 -1.16 -1.38 0.77
C SER A 94 0.22 -0.82 1.05
N THR A 95 1.15 -1.03 0.12
CA THR A 95 2.51 -0.54 0.27
C THR A 95 2.99 0.17 -0.99
N TRP A 96 3.16 1.50 -0.88
CA TRP A 96 3.57 2.40 -1.97
C TRP A 96 2.71 2.25 -3.23
N THR A 97 1.42 2.04 -3.05
CA THR A 97 0.44 1.83 -4.11
C THR A 97 -0.62 2.92 -4.13
N LEU A 98 -1.21 3.29 -2.98
CA LEU A 98 -2.24 4.32 -2.93
C LEU A 98 -1.74 5.66 -3.48
N CYS A 99 -0.45 5.95 -3.33
CA CYS A 99 0.15 7.14 -3.92
C CYS A 99 0.15 7.11 -5.46
N THR A 100 -0.03 5.95 -6.09
CA THR A 100 0.00 5.77 -7.55
C THR A 100 -1.39 5.61 -8.18
N ILE A 101 -2.38 5.13 -7.42
CA ILE A 101 -3.74 4.88 -7.93
C ILE A 101 -4.37 6.20 -8.41
N PRO A 102 -4.93 6.28 -9.63
CA PRO A 102 -5.50 7.53 -10.15
C PRO A 102 -6.59 8.10 -9.25
N ASN A 103 -7.60 7.32 -8.90
CA ASN A 103 -8.69 7.72 -8.01
C ASN A 103 -8.52 7.10 -6.61
N LEU A 104 -7.84 7.83 -5.73
CA LEU A 104 -7.60 7.39 -4.35
C LEU A 104 -8.91 7.22 -3.56
N GLY A 105 -9.91 8.09 -3.78
CA GLY A 105 -11.20 8.01 -3.09
C GLY A 105 -11.88 6.67 -3.36
N ASN A 106 -12.05 6.30 -4.63
CA ASN A 106 -12.65 5.01 -5.00
C ASN A 106 -11.89 3.83 -4.39
N ALA A 107 -10.56 3.88 -4.39
CA ALA A 107 -9.76 2.81 -3.80
C ALA A 107 -9.98 2.67 -2.29
N LEU A 108 -10.05 3.78 -1.56
CA LEU A 108 -10.32 3.78 -0.13
C LEU A 108 -11.76 3.34 0.21
N GLU A 109 -12.74 3.70 -0.63
CA GLU A 109 -14.11 3.20 -0.51
C GLU A 109 -14.19 1.68 -0.70
N GLU A 110 -13.49 1.13 -1.70
CA GLU A 110 -13.41 -0.30 -1.94
C GLU A 110 -12.69 -1.03 -0.80
N ILE A 111 -11.57 -0.48 -0.29
CA ILE A 111 -10.89 -0.99 0.91
C ILE A 111 -11.86 -1.07 2.08
N ARG A 112 -12.60 0.02 2.33
CA ARG A 112 -13.59 0.08 3.41
C ARG A 112 -14.72 -0.92 3.20
N ARG A 113 -15.18 -1.10 1.97
CA ARG A 113 -16.27 -2.01 1.62
C ARG A 113 -15.91 -3.48 1.88
N VAL A 114 -14.72 -3.92 1.43
CA VAL A 114 -14.32 -5.34 1.55
C VAL A 114 -13.84 -5.73 2.93
N LEU A 115 -13.36 -4.77 3.72
CA LEU A 115 -12.88 -4.99 5.08
C LEU A 115 -14.05 -5.34 6.02
N LYS A 116 -13.90 -6.35 6.87
CA LYS A 116 -14.86 -6.69 7.95
C LYS A 116 -14.99 -5.52 8.94
N PRO A 117 -16.07 -5.45 9.75
CA PRO A 117 -16.23 -4.37 10.73
C PRO A 117 -15.07 -4.25 11.73
N ASP A 118 -14.50 -5.38 12.16
CA ASP A 118 -13.36 -5.52 13.08
C ASP A 118 -12.00 -5.69 12.34
N GLY A 119 -12.01 -5.59 11.03
CA GLY A 119 -10.82 -5.74 10.19
C GLY A 119 -9.86 -4.55 10.28
N SER A 120 -8.60 -4.78 9.92
CA SER A 120 -7.54 -3.77 9.97
C SER A 120 -7.00 -3.40 8.59
N PHE A 121 -6.77 -2.11 8.37
CA PHE A 121 -6.11 -1.59 7.18
C PHE A 121 -4.69 -1.16 7.52
N HIS A 122 -3.69 -1.81 6.91
CA HIS A 122 -2.27 -1.53 7.09
C HIS A 122 -1.70 -0.87 5.83
N PHE A 123 -0.94 0.20 6.02
CA PHE A 123 -0.40 0.93 4.88
C PHE A 123 0.97 1.55 5.13
N VAL A 124 1.73 1.70 4.06
CA VAL A 124 2.90 2.57 3.98
C VAL A 124 2.92 3.25 2.60
N GLU A 125 2.91 4.59 2.59
CA GLU A 125 2.70 5.37 1.37
C GLU A 125 3.54 6.65 1.34
N HIS A 126 3.91 7.10 0.14
CA HIS A 126 4.45 8.44 -0.03
C HIS A 126 3.33 9.48 -0.01
N GLY A 127 3.63 10.68 0.49
CA GLY A 127 2.66 11.76 0.48
C GLY A 127 3.23 13.13 0.79
N HIS A 128 2.33 14.07 0.99
CA HIS A 128 2.63 15.48 1.19
C HIS A 128 3.48 15.73 2.44
N ALA A 129 4.63 16.37 2.29
CA ALA A 129 5.54 16.73 3.38
C ALA A 129 5.04 17.97 4.14
N PRO A 130 5.29 18.05 5.46
CA PRO A 130 4.87 19.19 6.27
C PRO A 130 5.75 20.45 6.07
N ASP A 131 6.99 20.28 5.63
CA ASP A 131 7.91 21.38 5.37
C ASP A 131 7.53 22.13 4.10
N GLU A 132 7.20 23.41 4.18
CA GLU A 132 6.76 24.21 3.02
C GLU A 132 7.73 24.18 1.85
N ARG A 133 9.04 24.28 2.10
CA ARG A 133 10.07 24.21 1.06
C ARG A 133 10.08 22.84 0.36
N VAL A 134 9.88 21.76 1.11
CA VAL A 134 9.81 20.40 0.54
C VAL A 134 8.51 20.24 -0.24
N ALA A 135 7.38 20.68 0.31
CA ALA A 135 6.08 20.65 -0.36
C ALA A 135 6.07 21.45 -1.67
N GLU A 136 6.78 22.59 -1.71
CA GLU A 136 6.94 23.35 -2.95
C GLU A 136 7.73 22.56 -4.01
N TRP A 137 8.81 21.89 -3.62
CA TRP A 137 9.54 20.98 -4.51
C TRP A 137 8.69 19.80 -4.95
N GLN A 138 7.88 19.21 -4.04
CA GLN A 138 6.94 18.15 -4.40
C GLN A 138 5.98 18.60 -5.50
N ARG A 139 5.35 19.77 -5.34
CA ARG A 139 4.43 20.34 -6.38
C ARG A 139 5.12 20.52 -7.73
N ARG A 140 6.35 21.04 -7.73
CA ARG A 140 7.12 21.26 -8.97
C ARG A 140 7.56 19.95 -9.65
N LEU A 141 7.90 18.93 -8.86
CA LEU A 141 8.42 17.67 -9.35
C LEU A 141 7.31 16.65 -9.67
N GLU A 142 6.11 16.81 -9.13
CA GLU A 142 5.00 15.88 -9.29
C GLU A 142 4.68 15.52 -10.74
N PRO A 143 4.58 16.46 -11.72
CA PRO A 143 4.28 16.10 -13.10
C PRO A 143 5.31 15.16 -13.71
N LEU A 144 6.59 15.37 -13.38
CA LEU A 144 7.68 14.51 -13.84
C LEU A 144 7.67 13.18 -13.09
N ASN A 145 7.50 13.20 -11.78
CA ASN A 145 7.46 11.99 -10.95
C ASN A 145 6.33 11.05 -11.37
N LYS A 146 5.15 11.56 -11.65
CA LYS A 146 4.02 10.76 -12.17
C LYS A 146 4.36 10.00 -13.45
N ARG A 147 5.16 10.59 -14.34
CA ARG A 147 5.58 9.93 -15.58
C ARG A 147 6.67 8.89 -15.37
N LEU A 148 7.57 9.10 -14.43
CA LEU A 148 8.76 8.27 -14.24
C LEU A 148 8.59 7.22 -13.14
N ALA A 149 7.75 7.48 -12.15
CA ALA A 149 7.55 6.64 -10.96
C ALA A 149 6.15 5.99 -10.91
N GLY A 150 5.66 5.48 -12.05
CA GLY A 150 4.45 4.67 -12.12
C GLY A 150 3.17 5.37 -11.64
N GLY A 151 3.06 6.70 -11.80
CA GLY A 151 1.90 7.47 -11.39
C GLY A 151 1.96 8.04 -9.97
N CYS A 152 3.07 7.88 -9.24
CA CYS A 152 3.18 8.31 -7.86
C CYS A 152 2.98 9.82 -7.70
N HIS A 153 1.98 10.20 -6.89
CA HIS A 153 1.66 11.56 -6.49
C HIS A 153 2.40 11.92 -5.20
N LEU A 154 3.28 12.91 -5.26
CA LEU A 154 4.06 13.37 -4.10
C LEU A 154 3.25 14.23 -3.13
N THR A 155 2.16 14.84 -3.61
CA THR A 155 1.38 15.84 -2.87
C THR A 155 0.11 15.27 -2.22
N ARG A 156 -0.09 13.94 -2.22
CA ARG A 156 -1.27 13.32 -1.60
C ARG A 156 -1.25 13.44 -0.09
N ARG A 157 -2.37 13.87 0.46
CA ARG A 157 -2.62 13.92 1.90
C ARG A 157 -3.16 12.57 2.37
N ILE A 158 -2.27 11.59 2.50
CA ILE A 158 -2.65 10.19 2.72
C ILE A 158 -3.49 10.02 4.00
N SER A 159 -3.04 10.57 5.13
CA SER A 159 -3.76 10.43 6.40
C SER A 159 -5.16 11.03 6.36
N GLU A 160 -5.27 12.24 5.82
CA GLU A 160 -6.54 12.94 5.68
C GLU A 160 -7.49 12.19 4.75
N SER A 161 -6.99 11.70 3.61
CA SER A 161 -7.82 10.92 2.66
C SER A 161 -8.35 9.62 3.30
N ILE A 162 -7.54 8.93 4.11
CA ILE A 162 -7.95 7.73 4.84
C ILE A 162 -9.05 8.07 5.86
N GLU A 163 -8.90 9.16 6.62
CA GLU A 163 -9.91 9.62 7.59
C GLU A 163 -11.21 10.06 6.92
N GLU A 164 -11.12 10.80 5.79
CA GLU A 164 -12.26 11.23 4.98
C GLU A 164 -13.05 10.05 4.41
N ALA A 165 -12.36 8.95 4.06
CA ALA A 165 -12.97 7.70 3.60
C ALA A 165 -13.66 6.88 4.72
N GLY A 166 -13.71 7.40 5.95
CA GLY A 166 -14.42 6.79 7.08
C GLY A 166 -13.60 5.76 7.86
N PHE A 167 -12.28 5.94 7.91
CA PHE A 167 -11.40 5.19 8.80
C PHE A 167 -11.01 6.00 10.04
N THR A 168 -10.63 5.30 11.09
CA THR A 168 -9.94 5.84 12.27
C THR A 168 -8.51 5.33 12.27
N LEU A 169 -7.55 6.25 12.34
CA LEU A 169 -6.13 5.92 12.43
C LEU A 169 -5.78 5.54 13.88
N HIS A 170 -5.36 4.28 14.10
CA HIS A 170 -4.94 3.80 15.43
C HIS A 170 -3.43 3.96 15.64
N GLN A 171 -2.66 3.87 14.56
CA GLN A 171 -1.22 4.10 14.54
C GLN A 171 -0.88 4.88 13.29
N LEU A 172 -0.04 5.90 13.43
CA LEU A 172 0.43 6.70 12.30
C LEU A 172 1.82 7.27 12.59
N ASP A 173 2.81 6.76 11.86
CA ASP A 173 4.16 7.30 11.84
C ASP A 173 4.37 8.11 10.55
N LYS A 174 4.94 9.30 10.69
CA LYS A 174 5.26 10.21 9.57
C LYS A 174 6.74 10.54 9.64
N TYR A 175 7.48 10.24 8.58
CA TYR A 175 8.93 10.45 8.57
C TYR A 175 9.50 10.62 7.16
N TYR A 176 10.71 11.19 7.09
CA TYR A 176 11.50 11.16 5.87
C TYR A 176 12.27 9.85 5.78
N PHE A 177 12.06 9.10 4.70
CA PHE A 177 12.75 7.84 4.47
C PHE A 177 14.25 8.07 4.31
N LYS A 178 15.04 7.37 5.14
CA LYS A 178 16.51 7.55 5.16
C LYS A 178 17.11 7.08 3.82
N GLY A 179 17.90 7.97 3.21
CA GLY A 179 18.60 7.69 1.94
C GLY A 179 17.80 8.08 0.70
N GLU A 180 16.63 8.72 0.86
CA GLU A 180 15.89 9.33 -0.23
C GLU A 180 15.94 10.86 -0.17
N PRO A 181 15.96 11.56 -1.32
CA PRO A 181 15.80 13.00 -1.33
C PRO A 181 14.46 13.40 -0.72
N LYS A 182 14.44 14.40 0.15
CA LYS A 182 13.24 14.80 0.92
C LYS A 182 11.94 14.92 0.12
N PRO A 183 11.92 15.49 -1.12
CA PRO A 183 10.67 15.58 -1.89
C PRO A 183 10.04 14.23 -2.24
N PHE A 184 10.81 13.16 -2.32
CA PHE A 184 10.34 11.82 -2.70
C PHE A 184 10.16 10.87 -1.52
N GLY A 185 10.77 11.18 -0.36
CA GLY A 185 10.89 10.25 0.76
C GLY A 185 9.96 10.52 1.93
N TYR A 186 9.02 11.49 1.87
CA TYR A 186 8.09 11.67 2.98
C TYR A 186 7.05 10.56 3.00
N THR A 187 7.05 9.80 4.10
CA THR A 187 6.36 8.52 4.21
C THR A 187 5.34 8.55 5.35
N PHE A 188 4.18 7.97 5.10
CA PHE A 188 3.12 7.68 6.05
C PHE A 188 3.09 6.16 6.24
N GLU A 189 3.30 5.68 7.46
CA GLU A 189 3.22 4.28 7.84
C GLU A 189 2.19 4.14 8.95
N GLY A 190 1.17 3.29 8.79
CA GLY A 190 0.11 3.24 9.79
C GLY A 190 -0.84 2.08 9.69
N ARG A 191 -1.76 2.07 10.68
CA ARG A 191 -2.86 1.13 10.80
C ARG A 191 -4.16 1.89 11.06
N ALA A 192 -5.21 1.47 10.40
CA ALA A 192 -6.54 2.06 10.53
C ALA A 192 -7.61 0.96 10.65
N ALA A 193 -8.76 1.31 11.20
CA ALA A 193 -9.96 0.48 11.19
C ALA A 193 -11.15 1.29 10.70
N LYS A 194 -12.24 0.61 10.32
CA LYS A 194 -13.49 1.29 9.98
C LYS A 194 -13.95 2.17 11.15
N ARG A 195 -14.41 3.37 10.83
CA ARG A 195 -15.15 4.18 11.80
C ARG A 195 -16.51 3.51 12.04
N PRO A 196 -16.92 3.37 13.30
CA PRO A 196 -18.23 2.82 13.65
C PRO A 196 -19.39 3.55 13.00
#